data_2b904743c0b3e646f8e33910a5ee3451
#
_entry.id   2b904743c0b3e646f8e33910a5ee3451
#
_cell.length_a   1.000
_cell.length_b   1.000
_cell.length_c   1.000
_cell.angle_alpha   90.00
_cell.angle_beta   90.00
_cell.angle_gamma   90.00
#
_symmetry.space_group_name_H-M   'P 1'
#
loop_
_entity.id
_entity.type
_entity.pdbx_description
1 polymer ?
#
loop_
_entity_poly.entity_id
_entity_poly.type
_entity_poly.pdbx_seq_one_letter_code
_entity_poly.pdbx_strand_id
1 'polypeptide(L)'
;MNQQKNRRKQRIKLTFTYAVMTLAVLALAVVCLMLVQGYRLDFDRGTVRQGGMMQFDSRPDGATIQIDAATLANRTATRIVATAGQHTVTVSKDGFVPWQKQVNVKAGSILWLNYVKLVPTSIEAKDAMELASLDSAAAAPDKSRFAVIQNKQQPAVDFLKVDNDRIEHKQRVLPADSYTADGANHSFAIESWSKDSKRVLISHSFDDSKEYLIVDLDGKAQNITRDIGVQISKLAFDKSDSQNVYVLTADSDVRRIRLSDKTLSGPLISDASDFYVSRNGWISYTTKPNNGGERTIGYLSKGASKPRALQTFKDMSGRSLNLAIEEYYYDNFALITHGKMVAVKKVKLPASDSTDELQQELLATLPLATDVSYAGFSPNEHLYVYVQAGASLVTYNLELRSIANVSMKTTATSEIAWLDNSHIMRVSGGTFEFGDYDGTNMHTMATDAVGSAAMQSSNNRFLYYFRKHASGKITASYIKMYD
;
A
#
# COMPACT_ATOMS: atom_id res chain seq x y z
N MET A 1 -80.65 15.78 -22.79
CA MET A 1 -79.44 16.61 -23.06
C MET A 1 -78.65 16.96 -21.84
N ASN A 2 -79.22 17.05 -20.63
CA ASN A 2 -78.45 17.40 -19.37
C ASN A 2 -77.50 16.30 -18.79
N GLN A 3 -77.85 15.02 -18.95
CA GLN A 3 -77.05 13.97 -18.37
C GLN A 3 -75.65 13.75 -19.09
N GLN A 4 -75.58 13.94 -20.36
CA GLN A 4 -74.30 13.84 -21.11
C GLN A 4 -73.35 15.00 -20.76
N LYS A 5 -73.85 16.19 -20.51
CA LYS A 5 -73.08 17.37 -20.15
C LYS A 5 -72.45 17.23 -18.75
N ASN A 6 -73.15 16.56 -17.83
CA ASN A 6 -72.63 16.28 -16.50
C ASN A 6 -71.56 15.17 -16.48
N ARG A 7 -71.69 14.11 -17.28
CA ARG A 7 -70.69 13.06 -17.45
C ARG A 7 -69.41 13.59 -18.07
N ARG A 8 -69.51 14.53 -19.05
CA ARG A 8 -68.32 15.16 -19.65
C ARG A 8 -67.61 16.08 -18.66
N LYS A 9 -68.31 16.85 -17.85
CA LYS A 9 -67.72 17.66 -16.76
C LYS A 9 -67.05 16.81 -15.67
N GLN A 10 -67.64 15.67 -15.30
CA GLN A 10 -67.00 14.74 -14.35
C GLN A 10 -65.72 14.12 -14.90
N ARG A 11 -65.72 13.68 -16.17
CA ARG A 11 -64.50 13.12 -16.79
C ARG A 11 -63.39 14.18 -16.85
N ILE A 12 -63.70 15.42 -17.22
CA ILE A 12 -62.71 16.51 -17.29
C ILE A 12 -62.15 16.80 -15.90
N LYS A 13 -62.99 16.84 -14.84
CA LYS A 13 -62.53 16.99 -13.44
C LYS A 13 -61.62 15.82 -13.01
N LEU A 14 -61.98 14.59 -13.33
CA LEU A 14 -61.21 13.40 -13.00
C LEU A 14 -59.84 13.41 -13.71
N THR A 15 -59.83 13.71 -15.01
CA THR A 15 -58.58 13.81 -15.80
C THR A 15 -57.69 14.92 -15.27
N PHE A 16 -58.24 16.07 -14.89
CA PHE A 16 -57.46 17.17 -14.30
C PHE A 16 -56.91 16.77 -12.94
N THR A 17 -57.69 16.09 -12.09
CA THR A 17 -57.22 15.59 -10.79
C THR A 17 -56.08 14.60 -10.96
N TYR A 18 -56.18 13.63 -11.86
CA TYR A 18 -55.10 12.70 -12.15
C TYR A 18 -53.86 13.39 -12.73
N ALA A 19 -54.02 14.37 -13.60
CA ALA A 19 -52.90 15.14 -14.13
C ALA A 19 -52.17 15.91 -13.03
N VAL A 20 -52.89 16.54 -12.11
CA VAL A 20 -52.30 17.23 -10.92
C VAL A 20 -51.60 16.25 -10.01
N MET A 21 -52.24 15.09 -9.72
CA MET A 21 -51.59 14.05 -8.90
C MET A 21 -50.30 13.49 -9.54
N THR A 22 -50.34 13.22 -10.84
CA THR A 22 -49.16 12.77 -11.56
C THR A 22 -48.03 13.80 -11.52
N LEU A 23 -48.36 15.08 -11.72
CA LEU A 23 -47.40 16.17 -11.63
C LEU A 23 -46.80 16.30 -10.24
N ALA A 24 -47.64 16.16 -9.19
CA ALA A 24 -47.18 16.18 -7.80
C ALA A 24 -46.25 15.02 -7.46
N VAL A 25 -46.55 13.80 -7.94
CA VAL A 25 -45.70 12.62 -7.76
C VAL A 25 -44.36 12.80 -8.49
N LEU A 26 -44.38 13.32 -9.73
CA LEU A 26 -43.17 13.60 -10.46
C LEU A 26 -42.31 14.68 -9.78
N ALA A 27 -42.94 15.76 -9.30
CA ALA A 27 -42.23 16.79 -8.53
C ALA A 27 -41.60 16.24 -7.26
N LEU A 28 -42.34 15.38 -6.50
CA LEU A 28 -41.84 14.72 -5.33
C LEU A 28 -40.66 13.79 -5.67
N ALA A 29 -40.74 13.03 -6.73
CA ALA A 29 -39.67 12.16 -7.22
C ALA A 29 -38.40 12.95 -7.57
N VAL A 30 -38.57 14.11 -8.24
CA VAL A 30 -37.44 15.02 -8.55
C VAL A 30 -36.82 15.57 -7.28
N VAL A 31 -37.60 15.98 -6.27
CA VAL A 31 -37.11 16.46 -4.98
C VAL A 31 -36.37 15.34 -4.25
N CYS A 32 -36.93 14.12 -4.22
CA CYS A 32 -36.25 12.97 -3.62
C CYS A 32 -34.91 12.65 -4.33
N LEU A 33 -34.88 12.70 -5.66
CA LEU A 33 -33.63 12.51 -6.43
C LEU A 33 -32.60 13.59 -6.10
N MET A 34 -33.00 14.85 -6.00
CA MET A 34 -32.14 15.95 -5.59
C MET A 34 -31.58 15.72 -4.18
N LEU A 35 -32.41 15.30 -3.22
CA LEU A 35 -31.99 15.02 -1.85
C LEU A 35 -30.99 13.85 -1.81
N VAL A 36 -31.23 12.79 -2.58
CA VAL A 36 -30.31 11.64 -2.70
C VAL A 36 -28.98 12.05 -3.32
N GLN A 37 -29.00 12.97 -4.28
CA GLN A 37 -27.79 13.53 -4.90
C GLN A 37 -27.07 14.56 -4.02
N GLY A 38 -27.55 14.80 -2.78
CA GLY A 38 -26.90 15.71 -1.83
C GLY A 38 -27.25 17.18 -2.01
N TYR A 39 -28.27 17.50 -2.82
CA TYR A 39 -28.77 18.88 -2.90
C TYR A 39 -29.48 19.27 -1.61
N ARG A 40 -29.17 20.47 -1.11
CA ARG A 40 -29.81 21.07 0.07
C ARG A 40 -30.25 22.50 -0.23
N LEU A 41 -31.38 22.89 0.32
CA LEU A 41 -31.84 24.26 0.31
C LEU A 41 -31.06 25.02 1.40
N ASP A 42 -30.30 26.01 0.98
CA ASP A 42 -29.72 27.02 1.87
C ASP A 42 -30.80 28.09 2.08
N PHE A 43 -31.51 27.97 3.22
CA PHE A 43 -32.62 28.87 3.55
C PHE A 43 -32.17 30.31 3.79
N ASP A 44 -30.91 30.53 4.22
CA ASP A 44 -30.38 31.86 4.51
C ASP A 44 -30.08 32.64 3.23
N ARG A 45 -29.76 31.94 2.14
CA ARG A 45 -29.40 32.55 0.85
C ARG A 45 -30.40 32.25 -0.27
N GLY A 46 -31.42 31.46 0.00
CA GLY A 46 -32.43 31.08 -1.01
C GLY A 46 -31.87 30.28 -2.21
N THR A 47 -30.74 29.58 -2.04
CA THR A 47 -30.06 28.85 -3.11
C THR A 47 -30.05 27.35 -2.85
N VAL A 48 -30.11 26.57 -3.94
CA VAL A 48 -29.92 25.11 -3.89
C VAL A 48 -28.44 24.83 -4.07
N ARG A 49 -27.81 24.20 -3.07
CA ARG A 49 -26.40 23.80 -3.14
C ARG A 49 -26.27 22.31 -3.07
N GLN A 50 -25.38 21.75 -3.90
CA GLN A 50 -25.03 20.36 -3.81
C GLN A 50 -23.87 20.20 -2.84
N GLY A 51 -24.04 19.39 -1.82
CA GLY A 51 -22.98 18.97 -0.90
C GLY A 51 -22.31 17.67 -1.34
N GLY A 52 -21.25 17.31 -0.63
CA GLY A 52 -20.63 15.99 -0.67
C GLY A 52 -20.76 15.31 0.69
N MET A 53 -20.65 14.00 0.70
CA MET A 53 -20.64 13.21 1.93
C MET A 53 -19.22 13.07 2.45
N MET A 54 -19.01 13.27 3.73
CA MET A 54 -17.77 12.89 4.42
C MET A 54 -18.06 11.69 5.33
N GLN A 55 -17.27 10.63 5.20
CA GLN A 55 -17.33 9.47 6.10
C GLN A 55 -16.13 9.47 7.01
N PHE A 56 -16.37 9.44 8.31
CA PHE A 56 -15.34 9.44 9.35
C PHE A 56 -15.27 8.11 10.06
N ASP A 57 -14.05 7.62 10.25
CA ASP A 57 -13.70 6.61 11.24
C ASP A 57 -12.37 6.98 11.89
N SER A 58 -12.19 6.66 13.16
CA SER A 58 -10.95 6.97 13.88
C SER A 58 -10.51 5.81 14.76
N ARG A 59 -9.22 5.80 15.08
CA ARG A 59 -8.67 4.92 16.10
C ARG A 59 -7.90 5.78 17.12
N PRO A 60 -8.36 5.76 18.41
CA PRO A 60 -9.58 5.11 18.92
C PRO A 60 -10.86 5.75 18.38
N ASP A 61 -11.95 4.98 18.40
CA ASP A 61 -13.28 5.43 18.02
C ASP A 61 -13.90 6.39 19.05
N GLY A 62 -15.08 6.94 18.74
CA GLY A 62 -15.81 7.86 19.61
C GLY A 62 -15.16 9.23 19.75
N ALA A 63 -14.33 9.66 18.79
CA ALA A 63 -13.71 10.97 18.76
C ALA A 63 -14.70 12.07 18.33
N THR A 64 -14.51 13.27 18.85
CA THR A 64 -15.26 14.48 18.49
C THR A 64 -14.78 14.99 17.13
N ILE A 65 -15.71 15.40 16.29
CA ILE A 65 -15.44 15.94 14.96
C ILE A 65 -15.80 17.42 14.94
N GLN A 66 -14.92 18.25 14.40
CA GLN A 66 -15.18 19.65 14.09
C GLN A 66 -14.94 19.91 12.59
N ILE A 67 -15.80 20.69 11.97
CA ILE A 67 -15.65 21.15 10.60
C ILE A 67 -15.76 22.68 10.62
N ASP A 68 -14.73 23.36 10.14
CA ASP A 68 -14.64 24.83 10.13
C ASP A 68 -14.95 25.44 11.49
N ALA A 69 -14.44 24.86 12.58
CA ALA A 69 -14.69 25.21 13.97
C ALA A 69 -16.11 24.88 14.53
N ALA A 70 -17.02 24.36 13.71
CA ALA A 70 -18.33 23.88 14.19
C ALA A 70 -18.21 22.44 14.71
N THR A 71 -18.47 22.21 15.97
CA THR A 71 -18.47 20.89 16.58
C THR A 71 -19.73 20.12 16.20
N LEU A 72 -19.58 18.91 15.72
CA LEU A 72 -20.70 18.04 15.38
C LEU A 72 -21.24 17.32 16.60
N ALA A 73 -22.57 17.05 16.60
CA ALA A 73 -23.19 16.25 17.64
C ALA A 73 -22.76 14.78 17.60
N ASN A 74 -22.49 14.27 16.39
CA ASN A 74 -22.05 12.89 16.17
C ASN A 74 -20.54 12.75 16.38
N ARG A 75 -20.14 11.58 16.89
CA ARG A 75 -18.73 11.18 17.04
C ARG A 75 -18.37 10.14 15.97
N THR A 76 -17.08 9.84 15.82
CA THR A 76 -16.62 8.74 14.97
C THR A 76 -17.09 7.37 15.52
N ALA A 77 -17.58 6.41 14.69
CA ALA A 77 -17.68 6.43 13.23
C ALA A 77 -19.02 7.05 12.81
N THR A 78 -18.98 7.98 11.85
CA THR A 78 -20.20 8.64 11.38
C THR A 78 -20.08 9.13 9.94
N ARG A 79 -21.23 9.49 9.36
CA ARG A 79 -21.33 10.10 8.04
C ARG A 79 -22.05 11.42 8.15
N ILE A 80 -21.56 12.41 7.45
CA ILE A 80 -22.18 13.74 7.40
C ILE A 80 -22.17 14.25 5.96
N VAL A 81 -23.08 15.17 5.68
CA VAL A 81 -23.07 15.93 4.44
C VAL A 81 -22.55 17.33 4.74
N ALA A 82 -21.51 17.74 4.01
CA ALA A 82 -20.94 19.07 4.06
C ALA A 82 -21.14 19.79 2.72
N THR A 83 -21.06 21.10 2.71
CA THR A 83 -21.06 21.90 1.49
C THR A 83 -19.85 21.53 0.61
N ALA A 84 -19.98 21.66 -0.70
CA ALA A 84 -18.82 21.50 -1.57
C ALA A 84 -17.84 22.65 -1.36
N GLY A 85 -16.56 22.36 -1.38
CA GLY A 85 -15.48 23.33 -1.16
C GLY A 85 -14.42 22.84 -0.19
N GLN A 86 -13.54 23.76 0.19
CA GLN A 86 -12.49 23.48 1.17
C GLN A 86 -13.03 23.60 2.60
N HIS A 87 -12.67 22.62 3.43
CA HIS A 87 -13.02 22.55 4.82
C HIS A 87 -11.79 22.19 5.66
N THR A 88 -11.72 22.74 6.87
CA THR A 88 -10.79 22.28 7.89
C THR A 88 -11.48 21.29 8.80
N VAL A 89 -11.01 20.04 8.80
CA VAL A 89 -11.51 18.98 9.66
C VAL A 89 -10.57 18.79 10.83
N THR A 90 -11.12 18.75 12.05
CA THR A 90 -10.38 18.40 13.27
C THR A 90 -11.09 17.23 13.93
N VAL A 91 -10.33 16.17 14.25
CA VAL A 91 -10.81 15.02 15.03
C VAL A 91 -10.02 14.97 16.32
N SER A 92 -10.72 14.98 17.46
CA SER A 92 -10.09 15.08 18.77
C SER A 92 -10.73 14.13 19.78
N LYS A 93 -9.93 13.68 20.75
CA LYS A 93 -10.35 12.87 21.87
C LYS A 93 -9.45 13.19 23.06
N ASP A 94 -10.02 13.21 24.27
CA ASP A 94 -9.28 13.48 25.49
C ASP A 94 -8.12 12.48 25.66
N GLY A 95 -6.92 12.98 25.99
CA GLY A 95 -5.70 12.19 26.10
C GLY A 95 -4.95 11.95 24.78
N PHE A 96 -5.44 12.50 23.67
CA PHE A 96 -4.83 12.35 22.34
C PHE A 96 -4.50 13.70 21.70
N VAL A 97 -3.49 13.70 20.86
CA VAL A 97 -3.17 14.83 19.99
C VAL A 97 -4.26 14.96 18.93
N PRO A 98 -4.85 16.15 18.73
CA PRO A 98 -5.85 16.35 17.70
C PRO A 98 -5.28 16.08 16.29
N TRP A 99 -6.02 15.32 15.50
CA TRP A 99 -5.76 15.15 14.08
C TRP A 99 -6.44 16.28 13.31
N GLN A 100 -5.73 16.92 12.40
CA GLN A 100 -6.26 18.04 11.64
C GLN A 100 -5.88 17.93 10.17
N LYS A 101 -6.84 18.24 9.27
CA LYS A 101 -6.60 18.20 7.83
C LYS A 101 -7.47 19.20 7.08
N GLN A 102 -6.88 19.84 6.09
CA GLN A 102 -7.63 20.57 5.08
C GLN A 102 -8.07 19.59 3.99
N VAL A 103 -9.35 19.57 3.70
CA VAL A 103 -9.96 18.67 2.73
C VAL A 103 -10.81 19.44 1.73
N ASN A 104 -10.91 18.92 0.51
CA ASN A 104 -11.77 19.49 -0.52
C ASN A 104 -12.95 18.54 -0.79
N VAL A 105 -14.14 18.95 -0.39
CA VAL A 105 -15.38 18.20 -0.60
C VAL A 105 -15.89 18.49 -2.01
N LYS A 106 -15.98 17.46 -2.85
CA LYS A 106 -16.58 17.58 -4.18
C LYS A 106 -18.08 17.31 -4.09
N ALA A 107 -18.86 18.13 -4.80
CA ALA A 107 -20.31 17.96 -4.89
C ALA A 107 -20.68 16.56 -5.42
N GLY A 108 -21.64 15.89 -4.79
CA GLY A 108 -22.13 14.57 -5.17
C GLY A 108 -21.15 13.41 -4.97
N SER A 109 -20.00 13.64 -4.30
CA SER A 109 -19.01 12.61 -4.02
C SER A 109 -18.96 12.22 -2.54
N ILE A 110 -18.29 11.11 -2.25
CA ILE A 110 -17.97 10.68 -0.89
C ILE A 110 -16.48 10.94 -0.66
N LEU A 111 -16.16 11.69 0.39
CA LEU A 111 -14.79 11.84 0.89
C LEU A 111 -14.58 10.88 2.05
N TRP A 112 -13.65 9.96 1.89
CA TRP A 112 -13.32 8.96 2.89
C TRP A 112 -12.24 9.48 3.84
N LEU A 113 -12.61 9.72 5.11
CA LEU A 113 -11.73 10.03 6.22
C LEU A 113 -11.81 8.92 7.26
N ASN A 114 -11.75 7.67 6.79
CA ASN A 114 -11.88 6.45 7.60
C ASN A 114 -10.53 5.93 8.12
N TYR A 115 -9.48 6.71 7.96
CA TYR A 115 -8.11 6.36 8.35
C TYR A 115 -7.56 7.22 9.50
N VAL A 116 -8.38 8.05 10.15
CA VAL A 116 -7.90 8.94 11.23
C VAL A 116 -7.28 8.12 12.37
N LYS A 117 -6.02 8.40 12.66
CA LYS A 117 -5.29 7.76 13.74
C LYS A 117 -4.83 8.81 14.75
N LEU A 118 -5.42 8.75 15.95
CA LEU A 118 -5.06 9.65 17.04
C LEU A 118 -3.87 9.08 17.80
N VAL A 119 -2.93 9.95 18.15
CA VAL A 119 -1.72 9.61 18.87
C VAL A 119 -1.87 10.07 20.32
N PRO A 120 -1.54 9.23 21.32
CA PRO A 120 -1.58 9.64 22.73
C PRO A 120 -0.71 10.87 22.97
N THR A 121 -1.16 11.78 23.84
CA THR A 121 -0.38 12.96 24.25
C THR A 121 0.87 12.58 25.06
N SER A 122 0.83 11.42 25.73
CA SER A 122 1.98 10.82 26.43
C SER A 122 2.32 9.49 25.77
N ILE A 123 3.51 9.42 25.18
CA ILE A 123 4.02 8.21 24.52
C ILE A 123 4.99 7.53 25.47
N GLU A 124 4.67 6.31 25.88
CA GLU A 124 5.50 5.48 26.75
C GLU A 124 5.88 4.19 26.04
N ALA A 125 7.16 3.99 25.81
CA ALA A 125 7.71 2.76 25.25
C ALA A 125 8.00 1.76 26.36
N LYS A 126 7.57 0.51 26.17
CA LYS A 126 7.84 -0.60 27.09
C LYS A 126 8.62 -1.70 26.39
N ASP A 127 9.63 -2.20 27.09
CA ASP A 127 10.41 -3.33 26.61
C ASP A 127 9.65 -4.63 26.81
N ALA A 128 9.58 -5.44 25.78
CA ALA A 128 8.93 -6.75 25.83
C ALA A 128 9.94 -7.90 25.78
N MET A 129 11.05 -7.72 25.06
CA MET A 129 12.05 -8.76 24.89
C MET A 129 13.43 -8.16 24.58
N GLU A 130 14.48 -8.74 25.15
CA GLU A 130 15.87 -8.39 24.86
C GLU A 130 16.41 -9.19 23.67
N LEU A 131 17.23 -8.54 22.84
CA LEU A 131 17.93 -9.12 21.70
C LEU A 131 19.43 -8.91 21.90
N ALA A 132 20.24 -9.88 21.46
CA ALA A 132 21.71 -9.74 21.55
C ALA A 132 22.22 -8.69 20.55
N SER A 133 21.64 -8.63 19.37
CA SER A 133 21.92 -7.68 18.29
C SER A 133 20.75 -7.60 17.32
N LEU A 134 20.84 -6.75 16.30
CA LEU A 134 19.81 -6.62 15.25
C LEU A 134 20.47 -6.23 13.92
N ASP A 135 20.62 -7.18 13.02
CA ASP A 135 21.17 -6.95 11.68
C ASP A 135 20.08 -6.83 10.60
N SER A 136 19.01 -7.62 10.71
CA SER A 136 17.90 -7.57 9.76
C SER A 136 16.59 -7.92 10.45
N ALA A 137 15.51 -7.22 10.10
CA ALA A 137 14.16 -7.50 10.58
C ALA A 137 13.11 -7.16 9.55
N ALA A 138 12.04 -7.95 9.50
CA ALA A 138 10.88 -7.68 8.66
C ALA A 138 9.58 -8.06 9.37
N ALA A 139 8.57 -7.21 9.28
CA ALA A 139 7.23 -7.46 9.79
C ALA A 139 6.46 -8.38 8.83
N ALA A 140 5.72 -9.33 9.37
CA ALA A 140 4.85 -10.20 8.58
C ALA A 140 3.62 -9.43 8.05
N PRO A 141 3.11 -9.75 6.83
CA PRO A 141 1.95 -9.09 6.25
C PRO A 141 0.68 -9.15 7.10
N ASP A 142 0.48 -10.23 7.86
CA ASP A 142 -0.66 -10.41 8.77
C ASP A 142 -0.52 -9.63 10.10
N LYS A 143 0.58 -8.90 10.30
CA LYS A 143 0.89 -8.12 11.50
C LYS A 143 0.95 -8.95 12.79
N SER A 144 1.25 -10.24 12.68
CA SER A 144 1.29 -11.16 13.83
C SER A 144 2.69 -11.36 14.39
N ARG A 145 3.74 -11.06 13.62
CA ARG A 145 5.12 -11.36 14.00
C ARG A 145 6.19 -10.59 13.24
N PHE A 146 7.40 -10.63 13.76
CA PHE A 146 8.62 -10.27 13.02
C PHE A 146 9.45 -11.52 12.73
N ALA A 147 10.15 -11.51 11.59
CA ALA A 147 11.35 -12.30 11.41
C ALA A 147 12.54 -11.39 11.71
N VAL A 148 13.52 -11.91 12.42
CA VAL A 148 14.71 -11.16 12.85
C VAL A 148 15.95 -12.02 12.64
N ILE A 149 16.98 -11.44 12.07
CA ILE A 149 18.34 -11.97 12.08
C ILE A 149 19.12 -11.09 13.05
N GLN A 150 19.48 -11.65 14.21
CA GLN A 150 20.23 -10.91 15.21
C GLN A 150 21.68 -10.71 14.76
N ASN A 151 22.32 -11.76 14.27
CA ASN A 151 23.69 -11.73 13.74
C ASN A 151 23.69 -12.29 12.32
N LYS A 152 24.00 -11.44 11.33
CA LYS A 152 24.03 -11.81 9.91
C LYS A 152 25.04 -12.90 9.55
N GLN A 153 26.05 -13.16 10.41
CA GLN A 153 27.05 -14.21 10.19
C GLN A 153 26.55 -15.59 10.70
N GLN A 154 25.45 -15.63 11.45
CA GLN A 154 24.89 -16.86 11.98
C GLN A 154 23.70 -17.35 11.15
N PRO A 155 23.64 -18.65 10.82
CA PRO A 155 22.54 -19.25 10.07
C PRO A 155 21.31 -19.46 10.99
N ALA A 156 20.74 -18.36 11.48
CA ALA A 156 19.61 -18.41 12.40
C ALA A 156 18.62 -17.28 12.12
N VAL A 157 17.35 -17.59 12.23
CA VAL A 157 16.25 -16.61 12.17
C VAL A 157 15.39 -16.74 13.42
N ASP A 158 15.08 -15.62 14.02
CA ASP A 158 14.18 -15.51 15.17
C ASP A 158 12.80 -15.08 14.71
N PHE A 159 11.77 -15.82 15.12
CA PHE A 159 10.38 -15.43 14.92
C PHE A 159 9.82 -14.87 16.22
N LEU A 160 9.50 -13.58 16.20
CA LEU A 160 8.93 -12.84 17.33
C LEU A 160 7.43 -12.69 17.09
N LYS A 161 6.61 -13.56 17.68
CA LYS A 161 5.15 -13.46 17.62
C LYS A 161 4.69 -12.41 18.63
N VAL A 162 3.92 -11.44 18.17
CA VAL A 162 3.38 -10.36 19.00
C VAL A 162 1.95 -10.65 19.41
N ASP A 163 1.64 -10.44 20.67
CA ASP A 163 0.29 -10.53 21.23
C ASP A 163 0.12 -9.47 22.32
N ASN A 164 -0.45 -8.33 21.95
CA ASN A 164 -0.63 -7.16 22.81
C ASN A 164 0.68 -6.70 23.45
N ASP A 165 0.85 -6.85 24.75
CA ASP A 165 2.03 -6.46 25.51
C ASP A 165 3.08 -7.57 25.64
N ARG A 166 2.90 -8.70 24.93
CA ARG A 166 3.79 -9.86 24.99
C ARG A 166 4.41 -10.15 23.64
N ILE A 167 5.65 -10.64 23.70
CA ILE A 167 6.37 -11.17 22.54
C ILE A 167 6.84 -12.58 22.86
N GLU A 168 6.32 -13.55 22.10
CA GLU A 168 6.81 -14.93 22.14
C GLU A 168 7.97 -15.07 21.15
N HIS A 169 9.07 -15.63 21.59
CA HIS A 169 10.29 -15.82 20.81
C HIS A 169 10.51 -17.28 20.46
N LYS A 170 10.81 -17.53 19.17
CA LYS A 170 11.25 -18.83 18.69
C LYS A 170 12.44 -18.65 17.75
N GLN A 171 13.63 -19.04 18.18
CA GLN A 171 14.79 -19.11 17.31
C GLN A 171 14.75 -20.39 16.47
N ARG A 172 15.13 -20.25 15.19
CA ARG A 172 15.32 -21.35 14.25
C ARG A 172 16.73 -21.28 13.68
N VAL A 173 17.53 -22.27 14.04
CA VAL A 173 18.83 -22.48 13.41
C VAL A 173 18.61 -23.20 12.08
N LEU A 174 19.19 -22.66 11.02
CA LEU A 174 19.06 -23.25 9.69
C LEU A 174 19.91 -24.54 9.64
N PRO A 175 19.36 -25.65 9.13
CA PRO A 175 20.11 -26.90 8.96
C PRO A 175 21.37 -26.67 8.10
N ALA A 176 22.49 -27.25 8.49
CA ALA A 176 23.77 -27.06 7.79
C ALA A 176 23.75 -27.55 6.32
N ASP A 177 22.87 -28.47 6.00
CA ASP A 177 22.61 -28.95 4.63
C ASP A 177 21.69 -28.04 3.82
N SER A 178 21.09 -27.01 4.44
CA SER A 178 20.16 -26.09 3.77
C SER A 178 20.84 -24.90 3.09
N TYR A 179 22.11 -24.65 3.37
CA TYR A 179 22.89 -23.56 2.77
C TYR A 179 24.31 -24.00 2.44
N THR A 180 25.05 -23.23 1.68
CA THR A 180 26.46 -23.49 1.38
C THR A 180 27.30 -23.06 2.58
N ALA A 181 27.85 -24.04 3.31
CA ALA A 181 28.64 -23.80 4.50
C ALA A 181 30.15 -23.56 4.21
N ASP A 182 30.60 -23.94 3.01
CA ASP A 182 31.96 -23.70 2.55
C ASP A 182 32.12 -22.25 2.07
N GLY A 183 33.29 -21.68 2.20
CA GLY A 183 33.58 -20.29 1.84
C GLY A 183 33.82 -19.39 3.05
N ALA A 184 33.95 -18.10 2.79
CA ALA A 184 34.17 -17.07 3.82
C ALA A 184 33.13 -15.96 3.70
N ASN A 185 33.12 -15.04 4.66
CA ASN A 185 32.28 -13.84 4.63
C ASN A 185 30.76 -14.11 4.56
N HIS A 186 30.29 -15.15 5.23
CA HIS A 186 28.87 -15.48 5.28
C HIS A 186 28.03 -14.32 5.82
N SER A 187 26.94 -14.02 5.10
CA SER A 187 25.99 -12.99 5.52
C SER A 187 24.56 -13.37 5.12
N PHE A 188 23.68 -13.46 6.11
CA PHE A 188 22.27 -13.74 5.95
C PHE A 188 21.45 -12.45 6.10
N ALA A 189 20.45 -12.24 5.24
CA ALA A 189 19.54 -11.11 5.34
C ALA A 189 18.11 -11.51 4.97
N ILE A 190 17.12 -10.91 5.64
CA ILE A 190 15.73 -11.10 5.32
C ILE A 190 15.36 -10.22 4.13
N GLU A 191 14.86 -10.82 3.06
CA GLU A 191 14.42 -10.11 1.85
C GLU A 191 12.91 -9.79 1.90
N SER A 192 12.08 -10.77 2.24
CA SER A 192 10.63 -10.58 2.28
C SER A 192 9.90 -11.74 2.98
N TRP A 193 8.61 -11.51 3.27
CA TRP A 193 7.68 -12.53 3.70
C TRP A 193 6.81 -13.02 2.53
N SER A 194 6.37 -14.28 2.61
CA SER A 194 5.25 -14.76 1.80
C SER A 194 3.95 -14.05 2.23
N LYS A 195 3.00 -13.90 1.30
CA LYS A 195 1.72 -13.23 1.57
C LYS A 195 0.92 -13.87 2.70
N ASP A 196 1.01 -15.17 2.86
CA ASP A 196 0.33 -15.93 3.93
C ASP A 196 1.06 -15.87 5.28
N SER A 197 2.14 -15.10 5.39
CA SER A 197 2.96 -14.93 6.61
C SER A 197 3.53 -16.24 7.19
N LYS A 198 3.68 -17.27 6.36
CA LYS A 198 4.16 -18.59 6.79
C LYS A 198 5.61 -18.86 6.43
N ARG A 199 6.18 -18.09 5.50
CA ARG A 199 7.54 -18.30 5.00
C ARG A 199 8.27 -16.98 4.87
N VAL A 200 9.58 -17.03 5.06
CA VAL A 200 10.50 -15.91 4.90
C VAL A 200 11.48 -16.25 3.80
N LEU A 201 11.72 -15.29 2.91
CA LEU A 201 12.81 -15.34 1.96
C LEU A 201 14.04 -14.75 2.61
N ILE A 202 15.12 -15.52 2.65
CA ILE A 202 16.41 -15.12 3.17
C ILE A 202 17.42 -15.19 2.05
N SER A 203 18.22 -14.14 1.89
CA SER A 203 19.42 -14.20 1.05
C SER A 203 20.60 -14.59 1.92
N HIS A 204 21.43 -15.48 1.40
CA HIS A 204 22.71 -15.85 1.96
C HIS A 204 23.81 -15.51 0.97
N SER A 205 24.70 -14.63 1.36
CA SER A 205 25.90 -14.25 0.59
C SER A 205 27.12 -14.86 1.24
N PHE A 206 28.04 -15.36 0.44
CA PHE A 206 29.32 -15.91 0.86
C PHE A 206 30.32 -15.74 -0.31
N ASP A 207 31.50 -15.28 0.01
CA ASP A 207 32.46 -14.84 -0.99
C ASP A 207 31.84 -13.91 -2.04
N ASP A 208 31.90 -14.21 -3.33
CA ASP A 208 31.25 -13.49 -4.43
C ASP A 208 29.94 -14.14 -4.89
N SER A 209 29.41 -15.07 -4.10
CA SER A 209 28.22 -15.85 -4.43
C SER A 209 27.01 -15.44 -3.57
N LYS A 210 25.83 -15.65 -4.12
CA LYS A 210 24.56 -15.41 -3.43
C LYS A 210 23.58 -16.55 -3.71
N GLU A 211 22.94 -17.04 -2.66
CA GLU A 211 21.86 -18.02 -2.76
C GLU A 211 20.61 -17.55 -1.99
N TYR A 212 19.46 -18.11 -2.33
CA TYR A 212 18.18 -17.76 -1.75
C TYR A 212 17.57 -18.96 -1.04
N LEU A 213 17.19 -18.74 0.21
CA LEU A 213 16.56 -19.72 1.09
C LEU A 213 15.12 -19.30 1.38
N ILE A 214 14.19 -20.25 1.33
CA ILE A 214 12.84 -20.06 1.85
C ILE A 214 12.72 -20.86 3.14
N VAL A 215 12.43 -20.16 4.24
CA VAL A 215 12.38 -20.73 5.59
C VAL A 215 10.97 -20.61 6.13
N ASP A 216 10.39 -21.71 6.60
CA ASP A 216 9.09 -21.71 7.27
C ASP A 216 9.20 -21.43 8.78
N LEU A 217 8.05 -21.28 9.44
CA LEU A 217 7.98 -20.98 10.88
C LEU A 217 8.53 -22.08 11.77
N ASP A 218 8.67 -23.31 11.27
CA ASP A 218 9.24 -24.44 11.98
C ASP A 218 10.75 -24.58 11.78
N GLY A 219 11.33 -23.72 10.90
CA GLY A 219 12.75 -23.67 10.60
C GLY A 219 13.17 -24.60 9.48
N LYS A 220 12.21 -25.23 8.77
CA LYS A 220 12.53 -25.98 7.56
C LYS A 220 12.96 -25.00 6.48
N ALA A 221 14.18 -25.15 5.99
CA ALA A 221 14.77 -24.31 4.98
C ALA A 221 14.88 -25.06 3.66
N GLN A 222 14.55 -24.37 2.57
CA GLN A 222 14.69 -24.84 1.19
C GLN A 222 15.64 -23.89 0.45
N ASN A 223 16.74 -24.42 -0.09
CA ASN A 223 17.68 -23.66 -0.90
C ASN A 223 17.21 -23.62 -2.35
N ILE A 224 16.59 -22.53 -2.74
CA ILE A 224 16.00 -22.40 -4.07
C ILE A 224 17.09 -22.38 -5.15
N THR A 225 18.19 -21.65 -4.93
CA THR A 225 19.28 -21.54 -5.89
C THR A 225 19.90 -22.91 -6.21
N ARG A 226 20.17 -23.69 -5.15
CA ARG A 226 20.75 -25.03 -5.30
C ARG A 226 19.77 -26.03 -5.90
N ASP A 227 18.50 -25.99 -5.48
CA ASP A 227 17.47 -26.93 -5.93
C ASP A 227 17.22 -26.86 -7.43
N ILE A 228 17.35 -25.66 -8.02
CA ILE A 228 17.12 -25.46 -9.46
C ILE A 228 18.42 -25.43 -10.28
N GLY A 229 19.59 -25.34 -9.62
CA GLY A 229 20.90 -25.32 -10.29
C GLY A 229 21.13 -24.14 -11.23
N VAL A 230 20.44 -23.00 -10.99
CA VAL A 230 20.55 -21.77 -11.82
C VAL A 230 20.87 -20.59 -10.92
N GLN A 231 21.77 -19.72 -11.38
CA GLN A 231 22.07 -18.46 -10.68
C GLN A 231 20.87 -17.51 -10.75
N ILE A 232 20.48 -16.99 -9.59
CA ILE A 232 19.32 -16.12 -9.40
C ILE A 232 19.78 -14.71 -9.08
N SER A 233 19.36 -13.74 -9.89
CA SER A 233 19.60 -12.31 -9.63
C SER A 233 18.53 -11.69 -8.72
N LYS A 234 17.26 -12.14 -8.85
CA LYS A 234 16.13 -11.67 -8.05
C LYS A 234 15.12 -12.81 -7.85
N LEU A 235 14.57 -12.89 -6.64
CA LEU A 235 13.48 -13.81 -6.31
C LEU A 235 12.33 -13.03 -5.65
N ALA A 236 11.10 -13.34 -6.03
CA ALA A 236 9.89 -12.78 -5.44
C ALA A 236 8.82 -13.86 -5.25
N PHE A 237 8.11 -13.80 -4.12
CA PHE A 237 6.92 -14.64 -3.93
C PHE A 237 5.81 -14.25 -4.91
N ASP A 238 5.07 -15.24 -5.37
CA ASP A 238 3.79 -15.01 -6.03
C ASP A 238 2.78 -14.51 -4.99
N LYS A 239 2.30 -13.28 -5.17
CA LYS A 239 1.33 -12.65 -4.25
C LYS A 239 -0.08 -13.23 -4.40
N SER A 240 -0.34 -14.05 -5.41
CA SER A 240 -1.62 -14.71 -5.65
C SER A 240 -1.64 -16.18 -5.26
N ASP A 241 -0.45 -16.83 -5.20
CA ASP A 241 -0.30 -18.25 -4.86
C ASP A 241 0.99 -18.49 -4.09
N SER A 242 0.89 -18.77 -2.79
CA SER A 242 2.04 -18.98 -1.91
C SER A 242 2.87 -20.25 -2.24
N GLN A 243 2.44 -21.10 -3.16
CA GLN A 243 3.20 -22.26 -3.60
C GLN A 243 4.17 -21.95 -4.74
N ASN A 244 4.11 -20.74 -5.31
CA ASN A 244 4.96 -20.32 -6.40
C ASN A 244 5.86 -19.17 -6.00
N VAL A 245 7.04 -19.13 -6.62
CA VAL A 245 7.93 -17.99 -6.64
C VAL A 245 8.36 -17.71 -8.08
N TYR A 246 8.70 -16.47 -8.34
CA TYR A 246 9.28 -16.04 -9.62
C TYR A 246 10.73 -15.66 -9.41
N VAL A 247 11.57 -16.04 -10.35
CA VAL A 247 13.01 -15.76 -10.33
C VAL A 247 13.42 -15.06 -11.61
N LEU A 248 14.32 -14.10 -11.46
CA LEU A 248 15.11 -13.57 -12.57
C LEU A 248 16.46 -14.27 -12.55
N THR A 249 16.76 -15.03 -13.58
CA THR A 249 18.02 -15.75 -13.70
C THR A 249 19.15 -14.83 -14.17
N ALA A 250 20.40 -15.26 -14.04
CA ALA A 250 21.56 -14.55 -14.59
C ALA A 250 21.46 -14.38 -16.13
N ASP A 251 20.81 -15.33 -16.81
CA ASP A 251 20.55 -15.28 -18.26
C ASP A 251 19.44 -14.31 -18.64
N SER A 252 18.88 -13.56 -17.65
CA SER A 252 17.82 -12.56 -17.87
C SER A 252 16.46 -13.14 -18.24
N ASP A 253 16.21 -14.36 -17.85
CA ASP A 253 14.89 -14.97 -17.96
C ASP A 253 14.11 -14.81 -16.68
N VAL A 254 12.84 -14.44 -16.76
CA VAL A 254 11.89 -14.60 -15.65
C VAL A 254 11.25 -15.98 -15.77
N ARG A 255 11.39 -16.78 -14.72
CA ARG A 255 10.85 -18.13 -14.63
C ARG A 255 10.07 -18.33 -13.35
N ARG A 256 9.14 -19.28 -13.35
CA ARG A 256 8.37 -19.68 -12.16
C ARG A 256 8.92 -20.96 -11.56
N ILE A 257 9.01 -21.00 -10.25
CA ILE A 257 9.33 -22.21 -9.49
C ILE A 257 8.11 -22.58 -8.66
N ARG A 258 7.69 -23.86 -8.75
CA ARG A 258 6.73 -24.43 -7.82
C ARG A 258 7.49 -25.03 -6.65
N LEU A 259 7.17 -24.55 -5.43
CA LEU A 259 7.92 -24.94 -4.22
C LEU A 259 7.70 -26.40 -3.80
N SER A 260 6.53 -26.98 -4.08
CA SER A 260 6.18 -28.35 -3.65
C SER A 260 7.02 -29.43 -4.31
N ASP A 261 7.32 -29.30 -5.59
CA ASP A 261 8.02 -30.27 -6.42
C ASP A 261 9.33 -29.73 -7.01
N LYS A 262 9.70 -28.51 -6.66
CA LYS A 262 10.91 -27.81 -7.12
C LYS A 262 10.98 -27.66 -8.65
N THR A 263 9.83 -27.66 -9.32
CA THR A 263 9.77 -27.58 -10.78
C THR A 263 10.04 -26.16 -11.26
N LEU A 264 11.04 -25.98 -12.12
CA LEU A 264 11.35 -24.75 -12.81
C LEU A 264 10.65 -24.72 -14.18
N SER A 265 9.88 -23.67 -14.46
CA SER A 265 9.26 -23.48 -15.79
C SER A 265 10.30 -23.14 -16.86
N GLY A 266 9.93 -23.28 -18.13
CA GLY A 266 10.61 -22.57 -19.20
C GLY A 266 10.57 -21.05 -18.99
N PRO A 267 11.34 -20.28 -19.82
CA PRO A 267 11.28 -18.81 -19.78
C PRO A 267 9.87 -18.31 -20.03
N LEU A 268 9.36 -17.50 -19.09
CA LEU A 268 8.08 -16.80 -19.22
C LEU A 268 8.28 -15.43 -19.88
N ILE A 269 9.41 -14.78 -19.57
CA ILE A 269 9.83 -13.50 -20.12
C ILE A 269 11.34 -13.61 -20.32
N SER A 270 11.84 -13.30 -21.51
CA SER A 270 13.27 -13.28 -21.81
C SER A 270 13.80 -11.84 -21.91
N ASP A 271 15.12 -11.68 -21.83
CA ASP A 271 15.82 -10.40 -21.84
C ASP A 271 15.38 -9.42 -20.75
N ALA A 272 14.81 -9.91 -19.65
CA ALA A 272 14.35 -9.10 -18.55
C ALA A 272 15.54 -8.51 -17.76
N SER A 273 15.45 -7.25 -17.39
CA SER A 273 16.34 -6.59 -16.44
C SER A 273 15.75 -6.50 -15.03
N ASP A 274 14.42 -6.48 -14.92
CA ASP A 274 13.68 -6.48 -13.67
C ASP A 274 12.25 -6.96 -13.88
N PHE A 275 11.59 -7.39 -12.80
CA PHE A 275 10.19 -7.74 -12.79
C PHE A 275 9.52 -7.40 -11.45
N TYR A 276 8.21 -7.24 -11.49
CA TYR A 276 7.36 -7.03 -10.33
C TYR A 276 6.15 -7.95 -10.40
N VAL A 277 5.80 -8.60 -9.27
CA VAL A 277 4.62 -9.47 -9.15
C VAL A 277 3.50 -8.71 -8.47
N SER A 278 2.39 -8.52 -9.16
CA SER A 278 1.21 -7.86 -8.61
C SER A 278 0.39 -8.78 -7.70
N ARG A 279 -0.54 -8.18 -6.95
CA ARG A 279 -1.42 -8.91 -6.02
C ARG A 279 -2.29 -9.98 -6.71
N ASN A 280 -2.70 -9.74 -7.94
CA ASN A 280 -3.49 -10.68 -8.75
C ASN A 280 -2.65 -11.71 -9.51
N GLY A 281 -1.32 -11.71 -9.32
CA GLY A 281 -0.40 -12.66 -9.94
C GLY A 281 0.03 -12.31 -11.36
N TRP A 282 -0.18 -11.06 -11.79
CA TRP A 282 0.40 -10.56 -13.03
C TRP A 282 1.86 -10.20 -12.81
N ILE A 283 2.68 -10.35 -13.83
CA ILE A 283 4.08 -9.98 -13.81
C ILE A 283 4.26 -8.80 -14.75
N SER A 284 4.65 -7.65 -14.21
CA SER A 284 5.18 -6.56 -15.03
C SER A 284 6.70 -6.69 -15.13
N TYR A 285 7.27 -6.29 -16.25
CA TYR A 285 8.70 -6.47 -16.51
C TYR A 285 9.29 -5.29 -17.29
N THR A 286 10.60 -5.17 -17.19
CA THR A 286 11.42 -4.30 -18.03
C THR A 286 12.51 -5.14 -18.68
N THR A 287 12.87 -4.80 -19.93
CA THR A 287 13.93 -5.51 -20.63
C THR A 287 15.29 -4.86 -20.42
N LYS A 288 16.35 -5.61 -20.70
CA LYS A 288 17.69 -5.04 -20.94
C LYS A 288 17.66 -4.13 -22.20
N PRO A 289 18.59 -3.19 -22.34
CA PRO A 289 18.75 -2.45 -23.58
C PRO A 289 19.09 -3.41 -24.74
N ASN A 290 18.39 -3.28 -25.87
CA ASN A 290 18.77 -3.97 -27.10
C ASN A 290 19.99 -3.29 -27.77
N ASN A 291 20.42 -3.79 -28.90
CA ASN A 291 21.57 -3.23 -29.64
C ASN A 291 21.36 -1.77 -30.08
N GLY A 292 20.13 -1.28 -30.15
CA GLY A 292 19.77 0.11 -30.42
C GLY A 292 19.58 0.98 -29.18
N GLY A 293 19.88 0.47 -27.98
CA GLY A 293 19.66 1.17 -26.71
C GLY A 293 18.21 1.26 -26.27
N GLU A 294 17.29 0.55 -26.93
CA GLU A 294 15.86 0.56 -26.61
C GLU A 294 15.56 -0.44 -25.49
N ARG A 295 14.67 -0.05 -24.58
CA ARG A 295 14.15 -0.90 -23.50
C ARG A 295 12.63 -0.94 -23.55
N THR A 296 12.07 -2.10 -23.30
CA THR A 296 10.62 -2.33 -23.30
C THR A 296 10.13 -2.60 -21.91
N ILE A 297 8.97 -2.02 -21.58
CA ILE A 297 8.15 -2.42 -20.44
C ILE A 297 6.96 -3.21 -20.95
N GLY A 298 6.54 -4.20 -20.18
CA GLY A 298 5.40 -5.04 -20.54
C GLY A 298 4.86 -5.83 -19.37
N TYR A 299 3.92 -6.71 -19.66
CA TYR A 299 3.29 -7.55 -18.67
C TYR A 299 3.01 -8.95 -19.18
N LEU A 300 2.91 -9.88 -18.23
CA LEU A 300 2.40 -11.23 -18.41
C LEU A 300 1.21 -11.41 -17.47
N SER A 301 0.03 -11.67 -18.02
CA SER A 301 -1.17 -11.95 -17.21
C SER A 301 -1.09 -13.37 -16.61
N LYS A 302 -1.76 -13.57 -15.47
CA LYS A 302 -1.78 -14.87 -14.79
C LYS A 302 -2.34 -15.95 -15.72
N GLY A 303 -1.57 -17.03 -15.89
CA GLY A 303 -1.95 -18.17 -16.73
C GLY A 303 -1.69 -17.99 -18.23
N ALA A 304 -1.31 -16.82 -18.70
CA ALA A 304 -0.92 -16.63 -20.09
C ALA A 304 0.45 -17.25 -20.40
N SER A 305 0.66 -17.60 -21.66
CA SER A 305 1.87 -18.24 -22.14
C SER A 305 2.87 -17.25 -22.75
N LYS A 306 2.43 -16.03 -23.11
CA LYS A 306 3.25 -15.03 -23.78
C LYS A 306 3.12 -13.67 -23.12
N PRO A 307 4.24 -12.97 -22.88
CA PRO A 307 4.22 -11.60 -22.40
C PRO A 307 3.81 -10.62 -23.51
N ARG A 308 3.28 -9.48 -23.10
CA ARG A 308 2.87 -8.39 -24.00
C ARG A 308 3.62 -7.11 -23.68
N ALA A 309 4.18 -6.46 -24.71
CA ALA A 309 4.78 -5.14 -24.58
C ALA A 309 3.71 -4.08 -24.32
N LEU A 310 3.99 -3.18 -23.39
CA LEU A 310 3.16 -2.01 -23.07
C LEU A 310 3.71 -0.76 -23.76
N GLN A 311 5.02 -0.55 -23.70
CA GLN A 311 5.69 0.61 -24.26
C GLN A 311 7.19 0.34 -24.44
N THR A 312 7.79 0.89 -25.51
CA THR A 312 9.24 0.87 -25.75
C THR A 312 9.80 2.28 -25.64
N PHE A 313 10.94 2.40 -24.97
CA PHE A 313 11.66 3.64 -24.75
C PHE A 313 13.00 3.59 -25.49
N LYS A 314 13.37 4.72 -26.11
CA LYS A 314 14.66 4.91 -26.79
C LYS A 314 15.66 5.59 -25.86
N ASP A 315 16.94 5.47 -26.18
CA ASP A 315 18.05 6.17 -25.49
C ASP A 315 18.07 5.96 -23.98
N MET A 316 17.83 4.72 -23.55
CA MET A 316 17.73 4.34 -22.13
C MET A 316 19.05 3.94 -21.49
N SER A 317 20.17 4.17 -22.15
CA SER A 317 21.48 3.84 -21.61
C SER A 317 21.75 4.60 -20.30
N GLY A 318 22.04 3.86 -19.23
CA GLY A 318 22.33 4.42 -17.91
C GLY A 318 21.14 5.01 -17.14
N ARG A 319 19.90 4.90 -17.63
CA ARG A 319 18.70 5.39 -16.94
C ARG A 319 17.91 4.26 -16.31
N SER A 320 17.36 4.50 -15.14
CA SER A 320 16.42 3.57 -14.50
C SER A 320 15.10 3.52 -15.29
N LEU A 321 14.58 2.30 -15.48
CA LEU A 321 13.26 2.06 -16.05
C LEU A 321 12.61 0.93 -15.26
N ASN A 322 11.45 1.19 -14.65
CA ASN A 322 10.69 0.18 -13.93
C ASN A 322 9.21 0.30 -14.23
N LEU A 323 8.50 -0.80 -14.08
CA LEU A 323 7.06 -0.89 -14.22
C LEU A 323 6.49 -1.68 -13.05
N ALA A 324 5.55 -1.08 -12.33
CA ALA A 324 4.67 -1.80 -11.39
C ALA A 324 3.23 -1.64 -11.86
N ILE A 325 2.47 -2.74 -11.82
CA ILE A 325 1.04 -2.73 -12.14
C ILE A 325 0.30 -3.31 -10.96
N GLU A 326 -0.70 -2.57 -10.44
CA GLU A 326 -1.59 -3.04 -9.38
C GLU A 326 -3.04 -2.69 -9.70
N GLU A 327 -3.94 -3.39 -9.05
CA GLU A 327 -5.37 -3.18 -9.15
C GLU A 327 -5.87 -2.37 -7.95
N TYR A 328 -6.67 -1.32 -8.22
CA TYR A 328 -7.43 -0.59 -7.23
C TYR A 328 -8.90 -0.58 -7.66
N TYR A 329 -9.78 -1.12 -6.82
CA TYR A 329 -11.17 -1.49 -7.15
C TYR A 329 -11.22 -2.45 -8.35
N TYR A 330 -11.56 -2.20 -9.48
CA TYR A 330 -11.60 -3.07 -10.67
C TYR A 330 -10.76 -2.51 -11.82
N ASP A 331 -10.03 -1.43 -11.54
CA ASP A 331 -9.17 -0.77 -12.51
C ASP A 331 -7.71 -1.13 -12.26
N ASN A 332 -6.96 -1.35 -13.33
CA ASN A 332 -5.52 -1.52 -13.25
C ASN A 332 -4.80 -0.18 -13.40
N PHE A 333 -3.77 0.01 -12.61
CA PHE A 333 -2.92 1.19 -12.65
C PHE A 333 -1.48 0.79 -12.89
N ALA A 334 -0.84 1.45 -13.84
CA ALA A 334 0.58 1.27 -14.16
C ALA A 334 1.37 2.46 -13.62
N LEU A 335 2.40 2.16 -12.84
CA LEU A 335 3.40 3.09 -12.37
C LEU A 335 4.66 2.87 -13.19
N ILE A 336 5.01 3.83 -14.03
CA ILE A 336 6.15 3.76 -14.93
C ILE A 336 7.18 4.77 -14.45
N THR A 337 8.35 4.27 -14.02
CA THR A 337 9.48 5.13 -13.64
C THR A 337 10.49 5.18 -14.76
N HIS A 338 10.93 6.39 -15.11
CA HIS A 338 11.85 6.66 -16.17
C HIS A 338 12.82 7.77 -15.75
N GLY A 339 13.99 7.41 -15.25
CA GLY A 339 14.95 8.37 -14.71
C GLY A 339 14.34 9.23 -13.61
N LYS A 340 14.18 10.53 -13.89
CA LYS A 340 13.60 11.53 -12.96
C LYS A 340 12.10 11.72 -13.11
N MET A 341 11.42 10.87 -13.84
CA MET A 341 9.99 11.00 -14.10
C MET A 341 9.25 9.74 -13.69
N VAL A 342 8.06 9.95 -13.15
CA VAL A 342 7.11 8.88 -12.87
C VAL A 342 5.78 9.20 -13.52
N ALA A 343 5.30 8.30 -14.37
CA ALA A 343 3.97 8.38 -14.97
C ALA A 343 3.02 7.42 -14.25
N VAL A 344 1.89 7.94 -13.82
CA VAL A 344 0.76 7.15 -13.27
C VAL A 344 -0.30 7.06 -14.37
N LYS A 345 -0.58 5.85 -14.81
CA LYS A 345 -1.58 5.59 -15.86
C LYS A 345 -2.67 4.65 -15.36
N LYS A 346 -3.91 4.93 -15.71
CA LYS A 346 -4.99 3.94 -15.68
C LYS A 346 -4.88 3.11 -16.95
N VAL A 347 -4.90 1.79 -16.83
CA VAL A 347 -4.68 0.90 -17.97
C VAL A 347 -5.77 -0.18 -18.02
N LYS A 348 -6.31 -0.42 -19.21
CA LYS A 348 -7.16 -1.56 -19.48
C LYS A 348 -6.30 -2.61 -20.19
N LEU A 349 -5.92 -3.61 -19.44
CA LEU A 349 -5.01 -4.66 -19.90
C LEU A 349 -5.82 -5.91 -20.24
N PRO A 350 -5.90 -6.32 -21.52
CA PRO A 350 -6.40 -7.64 -21.88
C PRO A 350 -5.41 -8.72 -21.42
N ALA A 351 -5.80 -10.01 -21.50
CA ALA A 351 -4.85 -11.10 -21.32
C ALA A 351 -3.62 -10.88 -22.24
N SER A 352 -2.41 -11.16 -21.75
CA SER A 352 -1.19 -10.78 -22.48
C SER A 352 -1.02 -11.52 -23.81
N ASP A 353 -1.68 -12.67 -23.96
CA ASP A 353 -1.75 -13.48 -25.20
C ASP A 353 -3.00 -13.17 -26.06
N SER A 354 -3.87 -12.24 -25.63
CA SER A 354 -5.01 -11.76 -26.41
C SER A 354 -4.57 -10.74 -27.49
N THR A 355 -5.38 -10.64 -28.55
CA THR A 355 -5.23 -9.61 -29.59
C THR A 355 -6.06 -8.36 -29.29
N ASP A 356 -6.83 -8.33 -28.20
CA ASP A 356 -7.67 -7.20 -27.84
C ASP A 356 -6.86 -5.92 -27.65
N GLU A 357 -7.47 -4.77 -27.90
CA GLU A 357 -6.79 -3.48 -27.82
C GLU A 357 -6.44 -3.12 -26.38
N LEU A 358 -5.24 -2.59 -26.21
CA LEU A 358 -4.72 -2.08 -24.95
C LEU A 358 -5.06 -0.58 -24.87
N GLN A 359 -5.69 -0.16 -23.77
CA GLN A 359 -6.05 1.24 -23.55
C GLN A 359 -5.28 1.81 -22.36
N GLN A 360 -4.81 3.05 -22.49
CA GLN A 360 -4.05 3.75 -21.45
C GLN A 360 -4.55 5.19 -21.31
N GLU A 361 -4.80 5.63 -20.09
CA GLU A 361 -5.11 7.02 -19.72
C GLU A 361 -4.00 7.53 -18.79
N LEU A 362 -3.32 8.61 -19.16
CA LEU A 362 -2.36 9.28 -18.28
C LEU A 362 -3.11 10.06 -17.20
N LEU A 363 -2.90 9.70 -15.94
CA LEU A 363 -3.53 10.39 -14.80
C LEU A 363 -2.65 11.49 -14.24
N ALA A 364 -1.34 11.21 -14.12
CA ALA A 364 -0.36 12.15 -13.59
C ALA A 364 1.04 11.86 -14.13
N THR A 365 1.83 12.93 -14.20
CA THR A 365 3.28 12.87 -14.36
C THR A 365 3.92 13.59 -13.18
N LEU A 366 4.84 12.92 -12.49
CA LEU A 366 5.54 13.42 -11.33
C LEU A 366 7.00 13.70 -11.73
N PRO A 367 7.37 14.95 -12.01
CA PRO A 367 8.76 15.33 -12.26
C PRO A 367 9.52 15.41 -10.92
N LEU A 368 10.72 14.84 -10.87
CA LEU A 368 11.54 14.77 -9.67
C LEU A 368 12.89 15.43 -9.89
N ALA A 369 13.50 15.94 -8.83
CA ALA A 369 14.80 16.61 -8.91
C ALA A 369 15.95 15.64 -9.18
N THR A 370 15.85 14.42 -8.65
CA THR A 370 16.84 13.34 -8.79
C THR A 370 16.20 12.09 -9.37
N ASP A 371 17.00 11.11 -9.73
CA ASP A 371 16.50 9.81 -10.19
C ASP A 371 15.70 9.13 -9.06
N VAL A 372 14.68 8.39 -9.48
CA VAL A 372 13.82 7.63 -8.57
C VAL A 372 14.63 6.51 -7.94
N SER A 373 14.69 6.50 -6.60
CA SER A 373 15.27 5.40 -5.83
C SER A 373 14.26 4.31 -5.54
N TYR A 374 13.00 4.69 -5.33
CA TYR A 374 11.90 3.75 -5.11
C TYR A 374 10.57 4.31 -5.61
N ALA A 375 9.73 3.45 -6.16
CA ALA A 375 8.34 3.78 -6.48
C ALA A 375 7.46 2.54 -6.32
N GLY A 376 6.26 2.71 -5.76
CA GLY A 376 5.35 1.61 -5.50
C GLY A 376 3.95 2.07 -5.11
N PHE A 377 3.11 1.09 -4.81
CA PHE A 377 1.75 1.29 -4.33
C PHE A 377 1.67 1.03 -2.82
N SER A 378 0.71 1.68 -2.14
CA SER A 378 0.38 1.36 -0.76
C SER A 378 -0.05 -0.10 -0.62
N PRO A 379 0.20 -0.76 0.52
CA PRO A 379 -0.13 -2.18 0.70
C PRO A 379 -1.64 -2.41 0.65
N ASN A 380 -2.02 -3.63 0.28
CA ASN A 380 -3.38 -4.18 0.24
C ASN A 380 -4.37 -3.47 -0.70
N GLU A 381 -4.77 -2.24 -0.44
CA GLU A 381 -5.79 -1.53 -1.21
C GLU A 381 -5.23 -0.79 -2.42
N HIS A 382 -3.92 -0.53 -2.47
CA HIS A 382 -3.20 0.15 -3.55
C HIS A 382 -3.76 1.53 -3.94
N LEU A 383 -4.44 2.21 -3.01
CA LEU A 383 -5.06 3.53 -3.23
C LEU A 383 -4.03 4.63 -3.49
N TYR A 384 -2.84 4.51 -2.90
CA TYR A 384 -1.79 5.51 -3.00
C TYR A 384 -0.59 4.97 -3.76
N VAL A 385 -0.04 5.82 -4.60
CA VAL A 385 1.31 5.66 -5.15
C VAL A 385 2.27 6.46 -4.29
N TYR A 386 3.46 5.94 -4.03
CA TYR A 386 4.53 6.69 -3.41
C TYR A 386 5.83 6.57 -4.20
N VAL A 387 6.56 7.66 -4.23
CA VAL A 387 7.79 7.81 -5.01
C VAL A 387 8.85 8.49 -4.15
N GLN A 388 9.97 7.83 -3.98
CA GLN A 388 11.15 8.39 -3.31
C GLN A 388 12.22 8.71 -4.36
N ALA A 389 12.75 9.93 -4.28
CA ALA A 389 13.85 10.40 -5.13
C ALA A 389 14.82 11.21 -4.25
N GLY A 390 15.95 10.61 -3.88
CA GLY A 390 16.84 11.17 -2.87
C GLY A 390 16.12 11.39 -1.54
N ALA A 391 16.15 12.62 -1.04
CA ALA A 391 15.44 13.02 0.19
C ALA A 391 13.96 13.42 -0.03
N SER A 392 13.48 13.43 -1.25
CA SER A 392 12.11 13.79 -1.59
C SER A 392 11.20 12.57 -1.57
N LEU A 393 10.04 12.71 -0.93
CA LEU A 393 8.95 11.76 -0.99
C LEU A 393 7.72 12.44 -1.59
N VAL A 394 7.16 11.85 -2.61
CA VAL A 394 5.93 12.30 -3.26
C VAL A 394 4.91 11.19 -3.19
N THR A 395 3.67 11.51 -2.84
CA THR A 395 2.56 10.57 -2.91
C THR A 395 1.50 11.05 -3.88
N TYR A 396 0.77 10.11 -4.47
CA TYR A 396 -0.35 10.38 -5.36
C TYR A 396 -1.54 9.53 -4.95
N ASN A 397 -2.67 10.19 -4.73
CA ASN A 397 -3.93 9.52 -4.42
C ASN A 397 -4.68 9.24 -5.73
N LEU A 398 -4.92 7.95 -6.03
CA LEU A 398 -5.56 7.50 -7.26
C LEU A 398 -7.03 7.94 -7.38
N GLU A 399 -7.75 8.00 -6.26
CA GLU A 399 -9.17 8.39 -6.23
C GLU A 399 -9.34 9.91 -6.33
N LEU A 400 -8.63 10.65 -5.49
CA LEU A 400 -8.72 12.11 -5.46
C LEU A 400 -7.95 12.77 -6.60
N ARG A 401 -7.06 12.04 -7.28
CA ARG A 401 -6.15 12.53 -8.33
C ARG A 401 -5.31 13.71 -7.83
N SER A 402 -4.80 13.58 -6.59
CA SER A 402 -4.03 14.64 -5.92
C SER A 402 -2.61 14.19 -5.62
N ILE A 403 -1.68 15.13 -5.76
CA ILE A 403 -0.25 14.95 -5.45
C ILE A 403 0.01 15.62 -4.11
N ALA A 404 0.79 14.96 -3.26
CA ALA A 404 1.32 15.54 -2.03
C ALA A 404 2.84 15.36 -1.97
N ASN A 405 3.53 16.45 -1.58
CA ASN A 405 4.95 16.42 -1.26
C ASN A 405 5.09 16.19 0.25
N VAL A 406 5.63 15.05 0.62
CA VAL A 406 5.76 14.67 2.02
C VAL A 406 7.06 15.25 2.58
N SER A 407 6.92 16.18 3.53
CA SER A 407 8.04 16.80 4.21
C SER A 407 8.56 15.91 5.34
N MET A 408 9.13 14.76 5.00
CA MET A 408 9.92 13.97 5.96
C MET A 408 11.39 14.35 5.81
N LYS A 409 12.11 14.52 6.92
CA LYS A 409 13.57 14.68 6.89
C LYS A 409 14.21 13.34 6.50
N THR A 410 14.15 13.00 5.22
CA THR A 410 14.76 11.79 4.70
C THR A 410 16.23 12.02 4.38
N THR A 411 17.09 11.09 4.76
CA THR A 411 18.39 10.95 4.10
C THR A 411 18.17 10.11 2.85
N ALA A 412 19.02 10.23 1.83
CA ALA A 412 18.89 9.46 0.59
C ALA A 412 18.85 7.92 0.79
N THR A 413 19.25 7.44 1.96
CA THR A 413 19.28 6.03 2.37
C THR A 413 18.14 5.63 3.31
N SER A 414 17.23 6.55 3.69
CA SER A 414 16.11 6.23 4.59
C SER A 414 15.03 5.48 3.82
N GLU A 415 14.78 4.24 4.17
CA GLU A 415 13.63 3.52 3.66
C GLU A 415 12.34 4.03 4.31
N ILE A 416 11.39 4.39 3.47
CA ILE A 416 10.03 4.72 3.87
C ILE A 416 9.20 3.48 3.67
N ALA A 417 8.46 3.11 4.71
CA ALA A 417 7.55 1.99 4.69
C ALA A 417 6.12 2.44 4.98
N TRP A 418 5.19 1.51 4.80
CA TRP A 418 3.80 1.71 5.14
C TRP A 418 3.51 1.04 6.48
N LEU A 419 2.95 1.80 7.43
CA LEU A 419 2.45 1.25 8.69
C LEU A 419 1.12 0.49 8.46
N ASP A 420 0.30 1.04 7.60
CA ASP A 420 -0.95 0.46 7.10
C ASP A 420 -1.28 1.03 5.71
N ASN A 421 -2.53 0.90 5.23
CA ASN A 421 -2.92 1.35 3.89
C ASN A 421 -2.85 2.87 3.68
N SER A 422 -2.87 3.67 4.76
CA SER A 422 -3.01 5.12 4.69
C SER A 422 -1.96 5.90 5.48
N HIS A 423 -1.08 5.21 6.20
CA HIS A 423 -0.04 5.83 7.01
C HIS A 423 1.34 5.37 6.58
N ILE A 424 2.16 6.35 6.28
CA ILE A 424 3.60 6.13 6.04
C ILE A 424 4.36 6.14 7.36
N MET A 425 5.43 5.38 7.42
CA MET A 425 6.34 5.36 8.56
C MET A 425 7.79 5.38 8.12
N ARG A 426 8.65 5.79 9.03
CA ARG A 426 10.11 5.76 8.88
C ARG A 426 10.77 5.42 10.20
N VAL A 427 11.77 4.55 10.13
CA VAL A 427 12.73 4.35 11.22
C VAL A 427 14.10 4.68 10.68
N SER A 428 14.71 5.77 11.15
CA SER A 428 16.00 6.25 10.66
C SER A 428 16.70 7.15 11.67
N GLY A 429 18.02 7.01 11.84
CA GLY A 429 18.81 7.87 12.70
C GLY A 429 18.38 7.86 14.16
N GLY A 430 17.88 6.75 14.65
CA GLY A 430 17.35 6.64 16.01
C GLY A 430 15.90 7.07 16.17
N THR A 431 15.26 7.61 15.14
CA THR A 431 13.91 8.14 15.23
C THR A 431 12.90 7.22 14.54
N PHE A 432 11.79 6.93 15.21
CA PHE A 432 10.61 6.30 14.63
C PHE A 432 9.51 7.33 14.50
N GLU A 433 9.04 7.56 13.28
CA GLU A 433 7.98 8.51 12.94
C GLU A 433 6.93 7.82 12.09
N PHE A 434 5.68 8.23 12.22
CA PHE A 434 4.63 7.93 11.25
C PHE A 434 3.65 9.09 11.11
N GLY A 435 2.90 9.11 10.03
CA GLY A 435 1.84 10.08 9.76
C GLY A 435 1.00 9.67 8.57
N ASP A 436 0.09 10.55 8.16
CA ASP A 436 -0.77 10.29 7.01
C ASP A 436 0.03 10.17 5.71
N TYR A 437 -0.55 9.49 4.71
CA TYR A 437 0.06 9.27 3.40
C TYR A 437 0.57 10.53 2.70
N ASP A 438 -0.01 11.70 3.00
CA ASP A 438 0.36 12.99 2.41
C ASP A 438 1.32 13.82 3.27
N GLY A 439 1.85 13.25 4.34
CA GLY A 439 2.78 13.88 5.25
C GLY A 439 2.14 14.83 6.26
N THR A 440 0.82 14.87 6.34
CA THR A 440 0.12 15.54 7.44
C THR A 440 0.11 14.67 8.69
N ASN A 441 -0.14 15.26 9.85
CA ASN A 441 -0.23 14.54 11.14
C ASN A 441 0.97 13.64 11.43
N MET A 442 2.17 14.15 11.13
CA MET A 442 3.43 13.44 11.41
C MET A 442 3.74 13.48 12.90
N HIS A 443 4.02 12.32 13.48
CA HIS A 443 4.33 12.16 14.90
C HIS A 443 5.62 11.37 15.09
N THR A 444 6.49 11.86 15.97
CA THR A 444 7.65 11.13 16.47
C THR A 444 7.20 10.20 17.60
N MET A 445 7.35 8.92 17.40
CA MET A 445 6.94 7.88 18.35
C MET A 445 8.07 7.45 19.29
N ALA A 446 9.31 7.46 18.79
CA ALA A 446 10.49 7.14 19.58
C ALA A 446 11.73 7.86 19.02
N THR A 447 12.74 8.07 19.88
CA THR A 447 14.03 8.70 19.54
C THR A 447 15.23 7.78 19.80
N ASP A 448 14.96 6.52 20.08
CA ASP A 448 15.94 5.47 20.37
C ASP A 448 15.70 4.20 19.51
N ALA A 449 15.00 4.37 18.40
CA ALA A 449 14.69 3.28 17.48
C ALA A 449 15.94 2.79 16.73
N VAL A 450 16.01 1.49 16.47
CA VAL A 450 17.08 0.83 15.71
C VAL A 450 16.49 -0.10 14.65
N GLY A 451 17.22 -0.31 13.56
CA GLY A 451 16.73 -1.07 12.40
C GLY A 451 15.76 -0.24 11.57
N SER A 452 15.03 -0.89 10.66
CA SER A 452 14.05 -0.27 9.76
C SER A 452 12.63 -0.83 9.96
N ALA A 453 12.47 -1.91 10.73
CA ALA A 453 11.19 -2.58 10.88
C ALA A 453 10.40 -2.03 12.08
N ALA A 454 9.16 -1.65 11.81
CA ALA A 454 8.15 -1.39 12.82
C ALA A 454 6.80 -1.97 12.32
N MET A 455 5.88 -2.21 13.24
CA MET A 455 4.61 -2.85 12.92
C MET A 455 3.52 -2.39 13.88
N GLN A 456 2.33 -2.18 13.38
CA GLN A 456 1.14 -2.01 14.19
C GLN A 456 0.45 -3.35 14.41
N SER A 457 -0.06 -3.60 15.62
CA SER A 457 -0.89 -4.77 15.88
C SER A 457 -2.14 -4.81 15.00
N SER A 458 -2.67 -6.00 14.73
CA SER A 458 -3.89 -6.18 13.92
C SER A 458 -5.12 -5.45 14.49
N ASN A 459 -5.18 -5.27 15.82
CA ASN A 459 -6.23 -4.51 16.51
C ASN A 459 -5.93 -2.99 16.60
N ASN A 460 -4.86 -2.51 16.00
CA ASN A 460 -4.38 -1.12 16.01
C ASN A 460 -4.01 -0.54 17.39
N ARG A 461 -3.97 -1.35 18.45
CA ARG A 461 -3.76 -0.88 19.84
C ARG A 461 -2.30 -0.74 20.22
N PHE A 462 -1.38 -1.40 19.52
CA PHE A 462 0.04 -1.43 19.81
C PHE A 462 0.86 -1.12 18.57
N LEU A 463 1.95 -0.35 18.77
CA LEU A 463 3.02 -0.18 17.80
C LEU A 463 4.25 -0.91 18.35
N TYR A 464 4.82 -1.81 17.55
CA TYR A 464 6.03 -2.52 17.88
C TYR A 464 7.19 -2.01 17.03
N TYR A 465 8.36 -1.90 17.67
CA TYR A 465 9.61 -1.48 17.02
C TYR A 465 10.80 -2.01 17.80
N PHE A 466 12.00 -1.84 17.25
CA PHE A 466 13.23 -2.21 17.95
C PHE A 466 13.88 -0.96 18.53
N ARG A 467 14.36 -1.08 19.78
CA ARG A 467 14.91 0.02 20.57
C ARG A 467 16.35 -0.27 20.95
N LYS A 468 17.20 0.76 20.91
CA LYS A 468 18.57 0.71 21.41
C LYS A 468 18.72 1.66 22.60
N HIS A 469 18.92 1.11 23.76
CA HIS A 469 19.14 1.85 24.99
C HIS A 469 20.51 2.52 25.03
N ALA A 470 20.68 3.53 25.88
CA ALA A 470 21.97 4.20 26.10
C ALA A 470 23.06 3.23 26.59
N SER A 471 22.68 2.13 27.28
CA SER A 471 23.56 1.04 27.68
C SER A 471 24.07 0.18 26.52
N GLY A 472 23.56 0.37 25.30
CA GLY A 472 23.81 -0.48 24.14
C GLY A 472 22.88 -1.68 24.02
N LYS A 473 22.05 -1.96 25.02
CA LYS A 473 21.05 -3.02 25.01
C LYS A 473 20.04 -2.80 23.91
N ILE A 474 19.68 -3.85 23.16
CA ILE A 474 18.65 -3.82 22.13
C ILE A 474 17.42 -4.58 22.63
N THR A 475 16.24 -4.03 22.44
CA THR A 475 14.98 -4.65 22.82
C THR A 475 13.94 -4.57 21.71
N ALA A 476 13.14 -5.61 21.56
CA ALA A 476 11.84 -5.50 20.89
C ALA A 476 10.87 -4.87 21.90
N SER A 477 10.31 -3.72 21.52
CA SER A 477 9.55 -2.86 22.42
C SER A 477 8.20 -2.49 21.79
N TYR A 478 7.27 -2.03 22.61
CA TYR A 478 5.98 -1.59 22.14
C TYR A 478 5.55 -0.26 22.77
N ILE A 479 4.68 0.45 22.05
CA ILE A 479 3.95 1.61 22.51
C ILE A 479 2.46 1.27 22.48
N LYS A 480 1.77 1.46 23.60
CA LYS A 480 0.31 1.31 23.66
C LYS A 480 -0.34 2.58 23.12
N MET A 481 -1.13 2.46 22.07
CA MET A 481 -1.79 3.59 21.42
C MET A 481 -3.09 3.98 22.13
N TYR A 482 -3.84 3.00 22.63
CA TYR A 482 -5.09 3.20 23.40
C TYR A 482 -5.53 1.90 24.11
N ASP A 483 -6.48 2.01 25.00
CA ASP A 483 -7.05 0.90 25.80
C ASP A 483 -8.03 0.01 25.01
#